data_73ecef3462ae3d5935506fc00b8d3d11
#
_entry.id   73ecef3462ae3d5935506fc00b8d3d11
#
_cell.length_a   1.000
_cell.length_b   1.000
_cell.length_c   1.000
_cell.angle_alpha   90.00
_cell.angle_beta   90.00
_cell.angle_gamma   90.00
#
_symmetry.space_group_name_H-M   'P 1'
#
loop_
_entity.id
_entity.type
_entity.pdbx_description
1 polymer ?
#
loop_
_entity_poly.entity_id
_entity_poly.type
_entity_poly.pdbx_seq_one_letter_code
_entity_poly.pdbx_strand_id
1 'polypeptide(L)'
;MNTKQKRIITGVVVTLILVTLFVAMVFLNRVPMNPEGTVGNTAGNLNNSGLFCEYNDTVYFANSYDGSSLYAMNSDETDIRRLSSLEVQNILAGGKYLYYFQTGSTSTSGLGQVQGRRSFNRCTLNGRDTTT
;
A
#
# COMPACT_ATOMS: atom_id res chain seq x y z
N MET A 1 37.14 24.05 30.44
CA MET A 1 35.68 24.08 30.34
C MET A 1 35.09 23.61 31.66
N ASN A 2 34.26 24.43 32.30
CA ASN A 2 33.65 24.16 33.61
C ASN A 2 32.58 23.03 33.47
N THR A 3 32.38 22.24 34.51
CA THR A 3 31.43 21.13 34.58
C THR A 3 30.02 21.56 34.21
N LYS A 4 29.60 22.79 34.56
CA LYS A 4 28.32 23.38 34.21
C LYS A 4 28.19 23.60 32.69
N GLN A 5 29.23 24.10 32.04
CA GLN A 5 29.26 24.31 30.57
C GLN A 5 29.23 22.97 29.83
N LYS A 6 29.96 21.95 30.32
CA LYS A 6 29.88 20.58 29.73
C LYS A 6 28.43 20.05 29.72
N ARG A 7 27.74 20.14 30.87
CA ARG A 7 26.35 19.68 31.00
C ARG A 7 25.41 20.42 30.08
N ILE A 8 25.56 21.75 29.92
CA ILE A 8 24.73 22.55 28.99
C ILE A 8 24.98 22.13 27.56
N ILE A 9 26.24 21.99 27.15
CA ILE A 9 26.60 21.57 25.80
C ILE A 9 26.06 20.16 25.49
N THR A 10 26.23 19.23 26.43
CA THR A 10 25.68 17.87 26.29
C THR A 10 24.16 17.90 26.14
N GLY A 11 23.46 18.71 26.97
CA GLY A 11 22.00 18.87 26.83
C GLY A 11 21.59 19.41 25.47
N VAL A 12 22.26 20.44 24.98
CA VAL A 12 21.96 21.02 23.64
C VAL A 12 22.21 19.99 22.54
N VAL A 13 23.33 19.26 22.59
CA VAL A 13 23.66 18.23 21.58
C VAL A 13 22.60 17.12 21.58
N VAL A 14 22.22 16.60 22.76
CA VAL A 14 21.18 15.56 22.90
C VAL A 14 19.85 16.07 22.34
N THR A 15 19.45 17.31 22.66
CA THR A 15 18.20 17.88 22.13
C THR A 15 18.24 18.02 20.62
N LEU A 16 19.35 18.45 20.03
CA LEU A 16 19.51 18.53 18.58
C LEU A 16 19.40 17.16 17.90
N ILE A 17 20.02 16.13 18.47
CA ILE A 17 19.92 14.77 17.96
C ILE A 17 18.47 14.29 18.00
N LEU A 18 17.74 14.49 19.10
CA LEU A 18 16.35 14.08 19.23
C LEU A 18 15.44 14.80 18.23
N VAL A 19 15.63 16.11 18.04
CA VAL A 19 14.88 16.89 17.05
C VAL A 19 15.17 16.38 15.63
N THR A 20 16.44 16.11 15.31
CA THR A 20 16.83 15.59 13.99
C THR A 20 16.21 14.23 13.73
N LEU A 21 16.23 13.32 14.71
CA LEU A 21 15.60 12.00 14.61
C LEU A 21 14.08 12.11 14.44
N PHE A 22 13.44 13.00 15.18
CA PHE A 22 12.00 13.24 15.06
C PHE A 22 11.62 13.77 13.68
N VAL A 23 12.36 14.77 13.17
CA VAL A 23 12.14 15.31 11.81
C VAL A 23 12.37 14.23 10.77
N ALA A 24 13.45 13.45 10.88
CA ALA A 24 13.72 12.34 9.98
C ALA A 24 12.57 11.31 9.99
N MET A 25 12.08 10.94 11.17
CA MET A 25 10.94 10.03 11.33
C MET A 25 9.67 10.56 10.64
N VAL A 26 9.37 11.85 10.79
CA VAL A 26 8.21 12.48 10.13
C VAL A 26 8.37 12.45 8.60
N PHE A 27 9.57 12.71 8.07
CA PHE A 27 9.82 12.67 6.63
C PHE A 27 9.79 11.25 6.07
N LEU A 28 10.38 10.28 6.77
CA LEU A 28 10.42 8.87 6.35
C LEU A 28 9.03 8.21 6.38
N ASN A 29 8.17 8.63 7.31
CA ASN A 29 6.79 8.11 7.41
C ASN A 29 5.78 8.86 6.52
N ARG A 30 6.22 9.82 5.71
CA ARG A 30 5.33 10.45 4.74
C ARG A 30 4.93 9.45 3.66
N VAL A 31 3.62 9.27 3.52
CA VAL A 31 3.04 8.49 2.42
C VAL A 31 3.00 9.40 1.17
N PRO A 32 3.78 9.12 0.11
CA PRO A 32 3.74 9.92 -1.09
C PRO A 32 2.33 9.91 -1.70
N MET A 33 1.82 11.06 -2.08
CA MET A 33 0.52 11.21 -2.72
C MET A 33 0.68 11.20 -4.24
N ASN A 34 -0.40 10.84 -4.96
CA ASN A 34 -0.47 11.09 -6.39
C ASN A 34 -0.49 12.59 -6.69
N PRO A 35 -0.02 13.02 -7.88
CA PRO A 35 -0.20 14.39 -8.33
C PRO A 35 -1.67 14.80 -8.34
N GLU A 36 -1.92 16.09 -8.14
CA GLU A 36 -3.26 16.66 -8.26
C GLU A 36 -3.85 16.38 -9.66
N GLY A 37 -5.14 16.10 -9.73
CA GLY A 37 -5.81 15.77 -10.98
C GLY A 37 -5.60 14.34 -11.49
N THR A 38 -4.93 13.45 -10.74
CA THR A 38 -4.81 12.04 -11.12
C THR A 38 -6.19 11.39 -11.19
N VAL A 39 -6.54 10.87 -12.36
CA VAL A 39 -7.79 10.14 -12.61
C VAL A 39 -7.50 8.64 -12.62
N GLY A 40 -8.31 7.85 -11.95
CA GLY A 40 -8.08 6.42 -11.80
C GLY A 40 -9.19 5.51 -12.32
N ASN A 41 -10.42 5.98 -12.49
CA ASN A 41 -11.51 5.15 -12.96
C ASN A 41 -11.69 5.26 -14.49
N THR A 42 -11.85 4.10 -15.12
CA THR A 42 -12.27 3.99 -16.52
C THR A 42 -13.69 3.44 -16.60
N ALA A 43 -14.38 3.65 -17.74
CA ALA A 43 -15.69 3.09 -17.96
C ALA A 43 -15.70 1.55 -17.89
N GLY A 44 -14.64 0.91 -18.37
CA GLY A 44 -14.46 -0.55 -18.28
C GLY A 44 -14.38 -1.05 -16.83
N ASN A 45 -13.62 -0.37 -16.01
CA ASN A 45 -13.48 -0.70 -14.59
C ASN A 45 -14.83 -0.55 -13.83
N LEU A 46 -15.58 0.50 -14.11
CA LEU A 46 -16.89 0.71 -13.49
C LEU A 46 -17.91 -0.36 -13.91
N ASN A 47 -17.89 -0.78 -15.19
CA ASN A 47 -18.83 -1.78 -15.71
C ASN A 47 -18.56 -3.21 -15.21
N ASN A 48 -17.33 -3.53 -14.80
CA ASN A 48 -16.97 -4.85 -14.29
C ASN A 48 -16.95 -4.93 -12.75
N SER A 49 -17.52 -3.93 -12.06
CA SER A 49 -17.55 -3.84 -10.60
C SER A 49 -16.15 -3.81 -9.94
N GLY A 50 -15.13 -3.35 -10.68
CA GLY A 50 -13.75 -3.27 -10.20
C GLY A 50 -13.06 -4.63 -10.02
N LEU A 51 -13.53 -5.68 -10.70
CA LEU A 51 -12.86 -7.00 -10.71
C LEU A 51 -11.62 -7.00 -11.57
N PHE A 52 -11.60 -6.19 -12.63
CA PHE A 52 -10.48 -5.98 -13.55
C PHE A 52 -10.24 -4.49 -13.74
N CYS A 53 -8.98 -4.10 -13.72
CA CYS A 53 -8.56 -2.73 -13.98
C CYS A 53 -7.34 -2.74 -14.90
N GLU A 54 -7.46 -2.16 -16.08
CA GLU A 54 -6.34 -1.99 -17.00
C GLU A 54 -5.71 -0.60 -16.78
N TYR A 55 -4.39 -0.58 -16.66
CA TYR A 55 -3.62 0.65 -16.51
C TYR A 55 -2.17 0.44 -17.00
N ASN A 56 -1.72 1.28 -17.94
CA ASN A 56 -0.37 1.21 -18.53
C ASN A 56 -0.02 -0.21 -19.04
N ASP A 57 -0.84 -0.76 -19.92
CA ASP A 57 -0.65 -2.09 -20.54
C ASP A 57 -0.57 -3.24 -19.53
N THR A 58 -1.01 -3.02 -18.32
CA THR A 58 -1.09 -4.02 -17.25
C THR A 58 -2.53 -4.17 -16.78
N VAL A 59 -3.00 -5.41 -16.73
CA VAL A 59 -4.32 -5.75 -16.19
C VAL A 59 -4.15 -6.23 -14.77
N TYR A 60 -4.82 -5.57 -13.84
CA TYR A 60 -4.91 -5.94 -12.43
C TYR A 60 -6.25 -6.60 -12.17
N PHE A 61 -6.28 -7.71 -11.48
CA PHE A 61 -7.52 -8.46 -11.27
C PHE A 61 -7.55 -9.25 -9.96
N ALA A 62 -8.78 -9.55 -9.51
CA ALA A 62 -9.02 -10.46 -8.41
C ALA A 62 -9.12 -11.89 -8.97
N ASN A 63 -8.16 -12.75 -8.67
CA ASN A 63 -8.15 -14.11 -9.17
C ASN A 63 -9.05 -15.01 -8.33
N SER A 64 -10.25 -15.32 -8.82
CA SER A 64 -11.24 -16.15 -8.12
C SER A 64 -10.77 -17.60 -7.90
N TYR A 65 -9.85 -18.11 -8.69
CA TYR A 65 -9.25 -19.44 -8.52
C TYR A 65 -8.23 -19.49 -7.39
N ASP A 66 -7.75 -18.34 -6.92
CA ASP A 66 -6.81 -18.22 -5.79
C ASP A 66 -7.41 -17.31 -4.70
N GLY A 67 -8.64 -17.59 -4.29
CA GLY A 67 -9.32 -16.89 -3.21
C GLY A 67 -9.49 -15.39 -3.42
N SER A 68 -9.69 -14.95 -4.66
CA SER A 68 -9.77 -13.54 -5.06
C SER A 68 -8.53 -12.71 -4.69
N SER A 69 -7.37 -13.34 -4.66
CA SER A 69 -6.08 -12.68 -4.47
C SER A 69 -5.81 -11.65 -5.57
N LEU A 70 -5.04 -10.61 -5.24
CA LEU A 70 -4.66 -9.57 -6.20
C LEU A 70 -3.57 -10.06 -7.14
N TYR A 71 -3.84 -10.02 -8.42
CA TYR A 71 -2.94 -10.40 -9.50
C TYR A 71 -2.72 -9.27 -10.49
N ALA A 72 -1.64 -9.39 -11.26
CA ALA A 72 -1.37 -8.58 -12.44
C ALA A 72 -0.91 -9.47 -13.59
N MET A 73 -1.18 -9.03 -14.83
CA MET A 73 -0.67 -9.62 -16.06
C MET A 73 -0.49 -8.51 -17.10
N ASN A 74 0.27 -8.79 -18.14
CA ASN A 74 0.31 -7.92 -19.30
C ASN A 74 -1.04 -7.94 -20.05
N SER A 75 -1.34 -6.92 -20.83
CA SER A 75 -2.56 -6.86 -21.64
C SER A 75 -2.67 -7.94 -22.72
N ASP A 76 -1.54 -8.57 -23.09
CA ASP A 76 -1.46 -9.74 -23.97
C ASP A 76 -1.60 -11.09 -23.24
N GLU A 77 -2.05 -11.08 -21.98
CA GLU A 77 -2.24 -12.25 -21.11
C GLU A 77 -0.95 -12.96 -20.70
N THR A 78 0.21 -12.34 -20.91
CA THR A 78 1.51 -12.87 -20.46
C THR A 78 1.89 -12.34 -19.07
N ASP A 79 2.95 -12.91 -18.47
CA ASP A 79 3.53 -12.50 -17.18
C ASP A 79 2.49 -12.41 -16.04
N ILE A 80 1.65 -13.43 -15.91
CA ILE A 80 0.67 -13.52 -14.82
C ILE A 80 1.42 -13.70 -13.50
N ARG A 81 1.20 -12.76 -12.56
CA ARG A 81 1.89 -12.77 -11.27
C ARG A 81 0.98 -12.33 -10.14
N ARG A 82 1.13 -12.96 -8.98
CA ARG A 82 0.42 -12.57 -7.77
C ARG A 82 1.12 -11.39 -7.11
N LEU A 83 0.36 -10.32 -6.84
CA LEU A 83 0.83 -9.14 -6.12
C LEU A 83 0.57 -9.23 -4.62
N SER A 84 -0.54 -9.83 -4.22
CA SER A 84 -0.92 -10.00 -2.81
C SER A 84 -1.77 -11.25 -2.64
N SER A 85 -1.68 -11.89 -1.47
CA SER A 85 -2.53 -13.01 -1.07
C SER A 85 -3.83 -12.57 -0.39
N LEU A 86 -4.10 -11.27 -0.35
CA LEU A 86 -5.31 -10.73 0.24
C LEU A 86 -6.49 -10.90 -0.72
N GLU A 87 -7.64 -11.29 -0.19
CA GLU A 87 -8.90 -11.27 -0.91
C GLU A 87 -9.31 -9.83 -1.18
N VAL A 88 -9.41 -9.46 -2.46
CA VAL A 88 -9.61 -8.07 -2.88
C VAL A 88 -10.83 -7.90 -3.77
N GLN A 89 -11.41 -6.71 -3.73
CA GLN A 89 -12.50 -6.25 -4.58
C GLN A 89 -12.30 -4.77 -4.93
N ASN A 90 -13.05 -4.28 -5.93
CA ASN A 90 -13.09 -2.88 -6.32
C ASN A 90 -11.68 -2.32 -6.62
N ILE A 91 -10.94 -3.04 -7.46
CA ILE A 91 -9.59 -2.67 -7.85
C ILE A 91 -9.63 -1.43 -8.75
N LEU A 92 -8.79 -0.46 -8.44
CA LEU A 92 -8.63 0.79 -9.16
C LEU A 92 -7.15 1.12 -9.27
N ALA A 93 -6.69 1.47 -10.46
CA ALA A 93 -5.35 2.01 -10.68
C ALA A 93 -5.42 3.50 -10.96
N GLY A 94 -4.53 4.28 -10.37
CA GLY A 94 -4.41 5.71 -10.61
C GLY A 94 -3.02 6.23 -10.27
N GLY A 95 -2.35 6.86 -11.24
CA GLY A 95 -1.02 7.39 -11.07
C GLY A 95 0.00 6.31 -10.71
N LYS A 96 0.51 6.34 -9.50
CA LYS A 96 1.55 5.41 -9.00
C LYS A 96 1.00 4.23 -8.20
N TYR A 97 -0.32 4.17 -7.98
CA TYR A 97 -0.92 3.29 -7.00
C TYR A 97 -2.08 2.48 -7.53
N LEU A 98 -2.23 1.29 -6.92
CA LEU A 98 -3.46 0.51 -6.91
C LEU A 98 -4.22 0.81 -5.62
N TYR A 99 -5.53 0.95 -5.74
CA TYR A 99 -6.47 1.08 -4.64
C TYR A 99 -7.43 -0.10 -4.71
N TYR A 100 -7.71 -0.72 -3.59
CA TYR A 100 -8.61 -1.85 -3.52
C TYR A 100 -9.25 -1.99 -2.15
N PHE A 101 -10.37 -2.68 -2.10
CA PHE A 101 -11.02 -3.07 -0.86
C PHE A 101 -10.61 -4.50 -0.52
N GLN A 102 -10.07 -4.70 0.68
CA GLN A 102 -9.81 -6.00 1.25
C GLN A 102 -11.06 -6.49 1.98
N THR A 103 -11.57 -7.65 1.59
CA THR A 103 -12.86 -8.16 2.12
C THR A 103 -12.72 -8.90 3.43
N GLY A 104 -11.51 -9.26 3.83
CA GLY A 104 -11.22 -10.01 5.03
C GLY A 104 -11.45 -11.51 4.83
N SER A 105 -10.39 -12.24 4.52
CA SER A 105 -10.43 -13.69 4.54
C SER A 105 -10.40 -14.23 5.96
N THR A 106 -11.20 -15.24 6.24
CA THR A 106 -11.07 -16.07 7.44
C THR A 106 -10.11 -17.20 7.12
N SER A 107 -8.91 -17.15 7.67
CA SER A 107 -8.01 -18.30 7.64
C SER A 107 -8.21 -19.14 8.90
N THR A 108 -8.57 -20.41 8.72
CA THR A 108 -8.63 -21.38 9.80
C THR A 108 -7.30 -22.13 9.80
N SER A 109 -6.36 -21.70 10.61
CA SER A 109 -5.10 -22.42 10.81
C SER A 109 -4.94 -22.77 12.28
N GLY A 110 -5.01 -24.03 12.61
CA GLY A 110 -4.58 -24.76 13.82
C GLY A 110 -4.88 -24.21 15.22
N LEU A 111 -4.99 -22.93 15.45
CA LEU A 111 -5.12 -22.27 16.76
C LEU A 111 -6.25 -21.23 16.85
N GLY A 112 -7.16 -21.19 15.89
CA GLY A 112 -8.31 -20.28 15.92
C GLY A 112 -8.56 -19.58 14.58
N GLN A 113 -9.75 -18.98 14.44
CA GLN A 113 -10.08 -18.16 13.27
C GLN A 113 -9.35 -16.82 13.36
N VAL A 114 -8.42 -16.57 12.43
CA VAL A 114 -7.89 -15.23 12.21
C VAL A 114 -8.79 -14.53 11.19
N GLN A 115 -9.60 -13.61 11.67
CA GLN A 115 -10.45 -12.78 10.82
C GLN A 115 -9.61 -11.65 10.23
N GLY A 116 -9.40 -11.66 8.92
CA GLY A 116 -8.75 -10.58 8.21
C GLY A 116 -9.54 -9.27 8.36
N ARG A 117 -8.85 -8.15 8.47
CA ARG A 117 -9.49 -6.83 8.54
C ARG A 117 -10.09 -6.46 7.18
N ARG A 118 -11.33 -5.97 7.21
CA ARG A 118 -11.91 -5.26 6.08
C ARG A 118 -11.36 -3.86 6.05
N SER A 119 -10.76 -3.45 4.95
CA SER A 119 -10.14 -2.12 4.83
C SER A 119 -10.01 -1.67 3.38
N PHE A 120 -9.98 -0.37 3.18
CA PHE A 120 -9.46 0.19 1.93
C PHE A 120 -7.94 0.24 2.03
N ASN A 121 -7.30 -0.27 1.00
CA ASN A 121 -5.86 -0.35 0.93
C ASN A 121 -5.35 0.34 -0.34
N ARG A 122 -4.12 0.77 -0.26
CA ARG A 122 -3.35 1.29 -1.38
C ARG A 122 -1.99 0.60 -1.40
N CYS A 123 -1.53 0.19 -2.57
CA CYS A 123 -0.16 -0.27 -2.79
C CYS A 123 0.40 0.34 -4.07
N THR A 124 1.70 0.21 -4.30
CA THR A 124 2.30 0.55 -5.58
C THR A 124 1.84 -0.40 -6.68
N LEU A 125 1.99 -0.02 -7.96
CA LEU A 125 1.58 -0.83 -9.12
C LEU A 125 2.22 -2.23 -9.17
N ASN A 126 3.31 -2.45 -8.44
CA ASN A 126 3.96 -3.75 -8.29
C ASN A 126 3.57 -4.50 -7.00
N GLY A 127 2.55 -4.05 -6.29
CA GLY A 127 2.02 -4.70 -5.08
C GLY A 127 2.82 -4.46 -3.79
N ARG A 128 3.78 -3.51 -3.80
CA ARG A 128 4.59 -3.16 -2.62
C ARG A 128 4.02 -1.96 -1.87
N ASP A 129 4.60 -1.67 -0.70
CA ASP A 129 4.31 -0.47 0.10
C ASP A 129 2.81 -0.31 0.40
N THR A 130 2.19 -1.40 0.85
CA THR A 130 0.77 -1.41 1.21
C THR A 130 0.49 -0.50 2.40
N THR A 131 -0.47 0.40 2.24
CA THR A 131 -0.97 1.31 3.29
C THR A 131 -2.49 1.18 3.38
N THR A 132 -2.99 1.15 4.60
CA THR A 132 -4.42 1.11 4.93
C THR A 132 -4.92 2.49 5.29
#